data_1890eeca4c093732d77e978d05a441af
#
_entry.id   1890eeca4c093732d77e978d05a441af
#
_cell.length_a   1.000
_cell.length_b   1.000
_cell.length_c   1.000
_cell.angle_alpha   90.00
_cell.angle_beta   90.00
_cell.angle_gamma   90.00
#
_symmetry.space_group_name_H-M   'P 1'
#
loop_
_entity.id
_entity.type
_entity.pdbx_description
1 polymer ?
#
loop_
_entity_poly.entity_id
_entity_poly.type
_entity_poly.pdbx_seq_one_letter_code
_entity_poly.pdbx_strand_id
1 'polypeptide(L)'
;MTDAVVDEIDGRMIRIGDAWLADFASCNYLGFDLDREIVAAVPEYLERWGTHPSWSRLLGSPVLYEEIEERLTELLGAEDTLVLPTITLIHMSVIPVLAGSGTIFLENRAHKTIYDGCELAKVRGATVKRFAFEDVDDLKRLLREASTAPRLICIDGVNSMTGNAADVSAFARVAREHDALLYVDDAHGFGVIGERSADETSPYGKRGNGIVRYFDESYDHVVFVAGLSKSYSSLAAFLACPPELKRLLKTAAPPYLYSGPSPIASLATTIAGLEVNEARGDAIRADLWRKTATVLDCLDRLGAHTPNRSGFPIIEVPLARHEDIDAAGRFLFENGIYVTLAAYPLVPRDEVGFRIQVTAANTNAEIEQLVDVLGRLANSFDLQPARAKVRAA
;
A
#
# COMPACT_ATOMS: atom_id res chain seq x y z
N MET A 1 -17.36 14.77 -0.71
CA MET A 1 -16.24 14.00 -1.29
C MET A 1 -16.27 12.52 -0.89
N THR A 2 -16.89 12.13 0.18
CA THR A 2 -17.15 10.71 0.48
C THR A 2 -18.37 10.23 -0.31
N ASP A 3 -18.33 8.95 -0.78
CA ASP A 3 -19.41 8.31 -1.54
C ASP A 3 -19.76 9.02 -2.87
N ALA A 4 -18.76 9.61 -3.51
CA ALA A 4 -18.93 10.30 -4.78
C ALA A 4 -19.10 9.30 -5.93
N VAL A 5 -20.06 9.59 -6.82
CA VAL A 5 -20.25 8.83 -8.05
C VAL A 5 -19.38 9.47 -9.14
N VAL A 6 -18.40 8.70 -9.63
CA VAL A 6 -17.55 9.12 -10.76
C VAL A 6 -18.24 8.71 -12.04
N ASP A 7 -18.61 9.68 -12.86
CA ASP A 7 -19.35 9.48 -14.12
C ASP A 7 -18.43 9.18 -15.30
N GLU A 8 -17.22 9.75 -15.29
CA GLU A 8 -16.28 9.69 -16.42
C GLU A 8 -14.84 9.91 -15.96
N ILE A 9 -13.88 9.36 -16.71
CA ILE A 9 -12.45 9.52 -16.48
C ILE A 9 -11.79 9.95 -17.81
N ASP A 10 -10.96 11.00 -17.75
CA ASP A 10 -10.08 11.43 -18.86
C ASP A 10 -8.68 11.73 -18.29
N GLY A 11 -7.74 10.82 -18.51
CA GLY A 11 -6.45 10.85 -17.81
C GLY A 11 -6.62 10.77 -16.31
N ARG A 12 -6.08 11.73 -15.56
CA ARG A 12 -6.30 11.89 -14.11
C ARG A 12 -7.39 12.92 -13.78
N MET A 13 -8.16 13.33 -14.77
CA MET A 13 -9.38 14.08 -14.51
C MET A 13 -10.55 13.13 -14.33
N ILE A 14 -11.34 13.33 -13.29
CA ILE A 14 -12.59 12.60 -13.05
C ILE A 14 -13.77 13.57 -13.11
N ARG A 15 -14.90 13.10 -13.65
CA ARG A 15 -16.14 13.88 -13.65
C ARG A 15 -17.09 13.37 -12.56
N ILE A 16 -17.58 14.30 -11.74
CA ILE A 16 -18.58 14.07 -10.71
C ILE A 16 -19.71 15.08 -10.95
N GLY A 17 -20.85 14.62 -11.43
CA GLY A 17 -21.91 15.50 -11.92
C GLY A 17 -21.42 16.39 -13.07
N ASP A 18 -21.52 17.71 -12.92
CA ASP A 18 -21.07 18.69 -13.92
C ASP A 18 -19.60 19.14 -13.71
N ALA A 19 -18.92 18.66 -12.66
CA ALA A 19 -17.57 19.12 -12.32
C ALA A 19 -16.49 18.14 -12.77
N TRP A 20 -15.47 18.65 -13.47
CA TRP A 20 -14.22 17.95 -13.73
C TRP A 20 -13.18 18.31 -12.66
N LEU A 21 -12.56 17.29 -12.07
CA LEU A 21 -11.65 17.40 -10.94
C LEU A 21 -10.37 16.63 -11.20
N ALA A 22 -9.23 17.22 -10.88
CA ALA A 22 -7.96 16.49 -10.87
C ALA A 22 -7.96 15.49 -9.70
N ASP A 23 -7.78 14.21 -9.99
CA ASP A 23 -7.82 13.12 -9.01
C ASP A 23 -6.47 12.98 -8.28
N PHE A 24 -6.51 13.29 -7.00
CA PHE A 24 -5.45 13.04 -6.03
C PHE A 24 -5.93 12.14 -4.88
N ALA A 25 -6.93 11.31 -5.12
CA ALA A 25 -7.47 10.35 -4.15
C ALA A 25 -7.19 8.89 -4.53
N SER A 26 -6.93 8.59 -5.81
CA SER A 26 -6.64 7.23 -6.25
C SER A 26 -5.23 6.79 -5.85
N CYS A 27 -5.10 5.49 -5.55
CA CYS A 27 -3.81 4.87 -5.21
C CYS A 27 -3.06 4.30 -6.42
N ASN A 28 -3.42 4.68 -7.65
CA ASN A 28 -2.81 4.17 -8.88
C ASN A 28 -1.42 4.82 -9.13
N TYR A 29 -0.50 4.62 -8.18
CA TYR A 29 0.76 5.37 -8.07
C TYR A 29 1.59 5.39 -9.36
N LEU A 30 1.71 4.25 -10.06
CA LEU A 30 2.48 4.17 -11.31
C LEU A 30 1.68 4.60 -12.55
N GLY A 31 0.38 4.84 -12.43
CA GLY A 31 -0.49 5.19 -13.56
C GLY A 31 -0.73 4.04 -14.54
N PHE A 32 -0.56 2.80 -14.10
CA PHE A 32 -0.70 1.60 -14.95
C PHE A 32 -2.14 1.37 -15.44
N ASP A 33 -3.13 1.92 -14.77
CA ASP A 33 -4.53 1.92 -15.21
C ASP A 33 -4.76 2.70 -16.52
N LEU A 34 -3.89 3.65 -16.83
CA LEU A 34 -3.94 4.49 -18.04
C LEU A 34 -2.84 4.14 -19.06
N ASP A 35 -2.01 3.16 -18.75
CA ASP A 35 -0.91 2.75 -19.61
C ASP A 35 -1.42 2.01 -20.85
N ARG A 36 -1.08 2.54 -22.04
CA ARG A 36 -1.60 2.03 -23.31
C ARG A 36 -1.14 0.61 -23.64
N GLU A 37 0.06 0.22 -23.24
CA GLU A 37 0.58 -1.14 -23.47
C GLU A 37 -0.18 -2.13 -22.59
N ILE A 38 -0.40 -1.78 -21.32
CA ILE A 38 -1.16 -2.61 -20.38
C ILE A 38 -2.61 -2.76 -20.83
N VAL A 39 -3.26 -1.67 -21.22
CA VAL A 39 -4.66 -1.71 -21.70
C VAL A 39 -4.78 -2.51 -22.99
N ALA A 40 -3.82 -2.36 -23.92
CA ALA A 40 -3.83 -3.06 -25.21
C ALA A 40 -3.57 -4.57 -25.10
N ALA A 41 -2.95 -5.04 -24.02
CA ALA A 41 -2.70 -6.46 -23.81
C ALA A 41 -3.98 -7.24 -23.45
N VAL A 42 -4.96 -6.60 -22.81
CA VAL A 42 -6.14 -7.27 -22.23
C VAL A 42 -6.99 -8.07 -23.25
N PRO A 43 -7.31 -7.55 -24.45
CA PRO A 43 -8.17 -8.26 -25.41
C PRO A 43 -7.67 -9.64 -25.80
N GLU A 44 -6.39 -9.83 -26.05
CA GLU A 44 -5.80 -11.13 -26.42
C GLU A 44 -6.00 -12.18 -25.33
N TYR A 45 -5.82 -11.79 -24.07
CA TYR A 45 -6.06 -12.71 -22.95
C TYR A 45 -7.54 -13.06 -22.81
N LEU A 46 -8.44 -12.10 -23.03
CA LEU A 46 -9.89 -12.35 -22.99
C LEU A 46 -10.35 -13.28 -24.12
N GLU A 47 -9.81 -13.13 -25.32
CA GLU A 47 -10.10 -14.03 -26.46
C GLU A 47 -9.67 -15.46 -26.16
N ARG A 48 -8.51 -15.65 -25.53
CA ARG A 48 -7.96 -16.98 -25.23
C ARG A 48 -8.58 -17.65 -24.01
N TRP A 49 -8.90 -16.90 -22.95
CA TRP A 49 -9.26 -17.43 -21.64
C TRP A 49 -10.70 -17.16 -21.22
N GLY A 50 -11.46 -16.34 -21.95
CA GLY A 50 -12.75 -15.81 -21.54
C GLY A 50 -12.61 -14.74 -20.47
N THR A 51 -13.71 -14.29 -19.88
CA THR A 51 -13.72 -13.18 -18.91
C THR A 51 -13.31 -13.61 -17.51
N HIS A 52 -13.74 -14.82 -17.10
CA HIS A 52 -13.49 -15.32 -15.75
C HIS A 52 -13.66 -16.84 -15.70
N PRO A 53 -12.66 -17.61 -15.27
CA PRO A 53 -12.81 -19.02 -14.99
C PRO A 53 -13.62 -19.24 -13.71
N SER A 54 -14.64 -20.10 -13.77
CA SER A 54 -15.56 -20.34 -12.64
C SER A 54 -15.06 -21.45 -11.70
N TRP A 55 -13.76 -21.69 -11.63
CA TRP A 55 -13.16 -22.66 -10.71
C TRP A 55 -12.48 -21.93 -9.55
N SER A 56 -12.40 -22.59 -8.39
CA SER A 56 -11.37 -22.22 -7.44
C SER A 56 -10.00 -22.67 -7.95
N ARG A 57 -8.92 -22.03 -7.52
CA ARG A 57 -7.56 -22.42 -7.93
C ARG A 57 -7.20 -23.86 -7.56
N LEU A 58 -7.87 -24.42 -6.53
CA LEU A 58 -7.71 -25.84 -6.15
C LEU A 58 -8.20 -26.78 -7.26
N LEU A 59 -9.30 -26.44 -7.93
CA LEU A 59 -9.92 -27.28 -8.96
C LEU A 59 -9.30 -27.07 -10.34
N GLY A 60 -8.91 -25.85 -10.64
CA GLY A 60 -8.30 -25.49 -11.92
C GLY A 60 -7.67 -24.11 -11.84
N SER A 61 -6.34 -24.04 -11.95
CA SER A 61 -5.59 -22.79 -11.91
C SER A 61 -5.11 -22.44 -13.32
N PRO A 62 -5.54 -21.29 -13.89
CA PRO A 62 -4.93 -20.79 -15.12
C PRO A 62 -3.41 -20.68 -14.99
N VAL A 63 -2.67 -21.10 -16.01
CA VAL A 63 -1.19 -21.02 -16.03
C VAL A 63 -0.69 -19.60 -15.84
N LEU A 64 -1.51 -18.59 -16.09
CA LEU A 64 -1.20 -17.18 -15.84
C LEU A 64 -0.78 -16.91 -14.39
N TYR A 65 -1.32 -17.67 -13.44
CA TYR A 65 -0.91 -17.57 -12.04
C TYR A 65 0.52 -18.05 -11.80
N GLU A 66 0.92 -19.14 -12.47
CA GLU A 66 2.29 -19.65 -12.37
C GLU A 66 3.27 -18.63 -12.95
N GLU A 67 2.95 -18.07 -14.11
CA GLU A 67 3.74 -17.02 -14.75
C GLU A 67 3.90 -15.79 -13.84
N ILE A 68 2.80 -15.31 -13.23
CA ILE A 68 2.83 -14.16 -12.31
C ILE A 68 3.66 -14.51 -11.07
N GLU A 69 3.44 -15.69 -10.47
CA GLU A 69 4.16 -16.13 -9.27
C GLU A 69 5.67 -16.26 -9.53
N GLU A 70 6.09 -16.82 -10.67
CA GLU A 70 7.50 -16.90 -11.07
C GLU A 70 8.13 -15.51 -11.24
N ARG A 71 7.48 -14.60 -11.98
CA ARG A 71 7.97 -13.23 -12.17
C ARG A 71 8.04 -12.43 -10.86
N LEU A 72 7.05 -12.59 -9.98
CA LEU A 72 7.08 -11.94 -8.65
C LEU A 72 8.21 -12.51 -7.79
N THR A 73 8.42 -13.81 -7.81
CA THR A 73 9.51 -14.47 -7.08
C THR A 73 10.86 -13.94 -7.53
N GLU A 74 11.08 -13.81 -8.85
CA GLU A 74 12.29 -13.23 -9.42
C GLU A 74 12.45 -11.74 -9.09
N LEU A 75 11.38 -10.95 -9.22
CA LEU A 75 11.40 -9.51 -8.91
C LEU A 75 11.80 -9.24 -7.46
N LEU A 76 11.24 -10.02 -6.54
CA LEU A 76 11.49 -9.89 -5.10
C LEU A 76 12.83 -10.50 -4.67
N GLY A 77 13.32 -11.52 -5.39
CA GLY A 77 14.41 -12.37 -4.92
C GLY A 77 14.00 -13.19 -3.69
N ALA A 78 12.73 -13.58 -3.61
CA ALA A 78 12.15 -14.43 -2.56
C ALA A 78 12.28 -15.91 -2.92
N GLU A 79 11.97 -16.82 -1.99
CA GLU A 79 12.02 -18.26 -2.28
C GLU A 79 10.82 -18.71 -3.14
N ASP A 80 9.63 -18.19 -2.86
CA ASP A 80 8.40 -18.49 -3.62
C ASP A 80 7.34 -17.40 -3.36
N THR A 81 6.31 -17.36 -4.20
CA THR A 81 5.16 -16.46 -4.04
C THR A 81 3.85 -17.20 -4.27
N LEU A 82 2.77 -16.70 -3.68
CA LEU A 82 1.41 -17.19 -3.89
C LEU A 82 0.49 -16.02 -4.19
N VAL A 83 -0.17 -16.02 -5.34
CA VAL A 83 -1.14 -15.01 -5.75
C VAL A 83 -2.55 -15.42 -5.28
N LEU A 84 -3.30 -14.48 -4.70
CA LEU A 84 -4.67 -14.61 -4.24
C LEU A 84 -5.50 -13.40 -4.71
N PRO A 85 -6.85 -13.46 -4.69
CA PRO A 85 -7.66 -12.42 -5.33
C PRO A 85 -7.50 -11.00 -4.76
N THR A 86 -7.39 -10.86 -3.44
CA THR A 86 -7.25 -9.55 -2.79
C THR A 86 -6.41 -9.62 -1.53
N ILE A 87 -5.76 -8.51 -1.17
CA ILE A 87 -4.97 -8.41 0.06
C ILE A 87 -5.85 -8.57 1.32
N THR A 88 -7.09 -8.09 1.30
CA THR A 88 -8.05 -8.30 2.39
C THR A 88 -8.28 -9.78 2.66
N LEU A 89 -8.49 -10.58 1.60
CA LEU A 89 -8.65 -12.03 1.73
C LEU A 89 -7.36 -12.71 2.19
N ILE A 90 -6.19 -12.19 1.82
CA ILE A 90 -4.91 -12.67 2.33
C ILE A 90 -4.87 -12.47 3.85
N HIS A 91 -5.10 -11.25 4.35
CA HIS A 91 -5.06 -10.98 5.79
C HIS A 91 -6.03 -11.87 6.57
N MET A 92 -7.28 -11.96 6.12
CA MET A 92 -8.34 -12.74 6.78
C MET A 92 -8.10 -14.25 6.74
N SER A 93 -7.27 -14.75 5.85
CA SER A 93 -7.00 -16.20 5.72
C SER A 93 -5.61 -16.61 6.22
N VAL A 94 -4.58 -15.84 5.91
CA VAL A 94 -3.18 -16.19 6.19
C VAL A 94 -2.82 -15.92 7.65
N ILE A 95 -3.21 -14.77 8.20
CA ILE A 95 -2.94 -14.42 9.61
C ILE A 95 -3.45 -15.51 10.58
N PRO A 96 -4.71 -15.99 10.46
CA PRO A 96 -5.17 -17.08 11.31
C PRO A 96 -4.42 -18.42 11.14
N VAL A 97 -3.91 -18.69 9.94
CA VAL A 97 -3.10 -19.90 9.68
C VAL A 97 -1.74 -19.78 10.33
N LEU A 98 -1.06 -18.64 10.19
CA LEU A 98 0.26 -18.38 10.74
C LEU A 98 0.24 -18.30 12.27
N ALA A 99 -0.77 -17.67 12.84
CA ALA A 99 -0.90 -17.47 14.27
C ALA A 99 -1.29 -18.75 15.03
N GLY A 100 -2.09 -19.64 14.40
CA GLY A 100 -2.65 -20.80 15.11
C GLY A 100 -3.30 -20.39 16.43
N SER A 101 -2.88 -21.02 17.54
CA SER A 101 -3.26 -20.65 18.92
C SER A 101 -2.19 -19.83 19.64
N GLY A 102 -1.24 -19.28 18.92
CA GLY A 102 -0.10 -18.52 19.44
C GLY A 102 -0.42 -17.07 19.80
N THR A 103 0.62 -16.23 19.73
CA THR A 103 0.50 -14.80 20.07
C THR A 103 0.77 -13.92 18.86
N ILE A 104 -0.14 -13.02 18.57
CA ILE A 104 0.00 -11.97 17.56
C ILE A 104 0.38 -10.66 18.25
N PHE A 105 1.42 -10.00 17.74
CA PHE A 105 1.83 -8.64 18.12
C PHE A 105 1.43 -7.71 16.98
N LEU A 106 0.39 -6.94 17.21
CA LEU A 106 -0.23 -6.08 16.20
C LEU A 106 0.14 -4.62 16.44
N GLU A 107 0.75 -3.98 15.45
CA GLU A 107 0.98 -2.54 15.51
C GLU A 107 -0.36 -1.78 15.55
N ASN A 108 -0.45 -0.76 16.40
CA ASN A 108 -1.72 -0.11 16.70
C ASN A 108 -2.25 0.81 15.58
N ARG A 109 -1.46 1.08 14.53
CA ARG A 109 -1.87 1.81 13.30
C ARG A 109 -1.83 0.94 12.05
N ALA A 110 -1.66 -0.37 12.18
CA ALA A 110 -1.74 -1.29 11.06
C ALA A 110 -3.11 -1.22 10.38
N HIS A 111 -3.16 -1.55 9.10
CA HIS A 111 -4.39 -1.46 8.30
C HIS A 111 -5.55 -2.27 8.90
N LYS A 112 -6.78 -1.74 8.78
CA LYS A 112 -7.99 -2.36 9.37
C LYS A 112 -8.16 -3.83 8.99
N THR A 113 -7.81 -4.24 7.78
CA THR A 113 -7.96 -5.63 7.34
C THR A 113 -6.96 -6.59 8.01
N ILE A 114 -5.81 -6.10 8.49
CA ILE A 114 -4.91 -6.87 9.36
C ILE A 114 -5.60 -7.11 10.71
N TYR A 115 -6.21 -6.07 11.28
CA TYR A 115 -7.05 -6.22 12.49
C TYR A 115 -8.12 -7.30 12.32
N ASP A 116 -8.84 -7.29 11.20
CA ASP A 116 -9.88 -8.27 10.93
C ASP A 116 -9.31 -9.69 10.85
N GLY A 117 -8.14 -9.86 10.22
CA GLY A 117 -7.41 -11.12 10.23
C GLY A 117 -7.00 -11.57 11.63
N CYS A 118 -6.57 -10.63 12.49
CA CYS A 118 -6.24 -10.91 13.89
C CYS A 118 -7.48 -11.30 14.72
N GLU A 119 -8.62 -10.65 14.49
CA GLU A 119 -9.88 -11.04 15.15
C GLU A 119 -10.33 -12.46 14.75
N LEU A 120 -10.18 -12.82 13.48
CA LEU A 120 -10.43 -14.19 13.03
C LEU A 120 -9.47 -15.21 13.68
N ALA A 121 -8.20 -14.83 13.89
CA ALA A 121 -7.24 -15.66 14.59
C ALA A 121 -7.62 -15.88 16.08
N LYS A 122 -8.17 -14.87 16.75
CA LYS A 122 -8.68 -15.00 18.12
C LYS A 122 -9.75 -16.08 18.24
N VAL A 123 -10.66 -16.17 17.25
CA VAL A 123 -11.70 -17.23 17.24
C VAL A 123 -11.07 -18.61 17.19
N ARG A 124 -9.83 -18.74 16.66
CA ARG A 124 -9.06 -19.99 16.62
C ARG A 124 -8.14 -20.19 17.85
N GLY A 125 -8.21 -19.29 18.83
CA GLY A 125 -7.47 -19.39 20.09
C GLY A 125 -6.20 -18.55 20.18
N ALA A 126 -5.90 -17.71 19.17
CA ALA A 126 -4.76 -16.80 19.24
C ALA A 126 -4.97 -15.69 20.27
N THR A 127 -3.88 -15.25 20.90
CA THR A 127 -3.86 -14.05 21.74
C THR A 127 -3.34 -12.86 20.92
N VAL A 128 -4.00 -11.70 20.99
CA VAL A 128 -3.53 -10.48 20.32
C VAL A 128 -3.07 -9.46 21.36
N LYS A 129 -1.80 -9.05 21.26
CA LYS A 129 -1.19 -7.94 22.01
C LYS A 129 -0.92 -6.79 21.05
N ARG A 130 -1.20 -5.56 21.46
CA ARG A 130 -0.98 -4.37 20.62
C ARG A 130 0.22 -3.61 21.11
N PHE A 131 1.08 -3.17 20.20
CA PHE A 131 2.21 -2.27 20.49
C PHE A 131 2.06 -0.93 19.80
N ALA A 132 2.78 0.07 20.30
CA ALA A 132 2.72 1.43 19.78
C ALA A 132 3.32 1.53 18.38
N PHE A 133 2.79 2.46 17.58
CA PHE A 133 3.22 2.71 16.19
C PHE A 133 4.71 3.02 16.10
N GLU A 134 5.43 2.32 15.24
CA GLU A 134 6.88 2.41 15.02
C GLU A 134 7.74 2.18 16.29
N ASP A 135 7.19 1.61 17.37
CA ASP A 135 7.88 1.42 18.64
C ASP A 135 8.40 -0.03 18.80
N VAL A 136 9.64 -0.23 18.36
CA VAL A 136 10.34 -1.52 18.46
C VAL A 136 10.62 -1.91 19.92
N ASP A 137 10.80 -0.95 20.83
CA ASP A 137 11.09 -1.25 22.23
C ASP A 137 9.84 -1.70 22.99
N ASP A 138 8.67 -1.11 22.69
CA ASP A 138 7.40 -1.62 23.21
C ASP A 138 7.12 -3.04 22.70
N LEU A 139 7.39 -3.31 21.41
CA LEU A 139 7.31 -4.66 20.85
C LEU A 139 8.21 -5.66 21.60
N LYS A 140 9.49 -5.31 21.83
CA LYS A 140 10.44 -6.16 22.58
C LYS A 140 9.96 -6.43 24.00
N ARG A 141 9.38 -5.44 24.67
CA ARG A 141 8.79 -5.61 26.01
C ARG A 141 7.69 -6.67 25.99
N LEU A 142 6.75 -6.56 25.01
CA LEU A 142 5.63 -7.49 24.88
C LEU A 142 6.06 -8.92 24.51
N LEU A 143 7.09 -9.05 23.66
CA LEU A 143 7.66 -10.34 23.26
C LEU A 143 8.28 -11.10 24.46
N ARG A 144 8.98 -10.38 25.35
CA ARG A 144 9.55 -10.97 26.59
C ARG A 144 8.47 -11.51 27.53
N GLU A 145 7.30 -10.89 27.55
CA GLU A 145 6.17 -11.29 28.40
C GLU A 145 5.33 -12.44 27.80
N ALA A 146 5.56 -12.80 26.53
CA ALA A 146 4.77 -13.79 25.82
C ALA A 146 5.43 -15.17 25.85
N SER A 147 4.71 -16.16 26.37
CA SER A 147 5.17 -17.56 26.45
C SER A 147 4.63 -18.45 25.34
N THR A 148 3.60 -18.03 24.60
CA THR A 148 2.87 -18.90 23.67
C THR A 148 3.36 -18.72 22.24
N ALA A 149 3.86 -19.78 21.64
CA ALA A 149 4.22 -19.87 20.23
C ALA A 149 3.07 -20.50 19.41
N PRO A 150 2.99 -20.26 18.08
CA PRO A 150 3.87 -19.38 17.30
C PRO A 150 3.68 -17.89 17.64
N ARG A 151 4.68 -17.09 17.33
CA ARG A 151 4.67 -15.64 17.52
C ARG A 151 4.61 -14.95 16.16
N LEU A 152 3.63 -14.07 15.96
CA LEU A 152 3.43 -13.33 14.71
C LEU A 152 3.44 -11.83 14.98
N ILE A 153 4.33 -11.09 14.33
CA ILE A 153 4.38 -9.62 14.38
C ILE A 153 3.73 -9.09 13.12
N CYS A 154 2.74 -8.22 13.22
CA CYS A 154 2.01 -7.66 12.08
C CYS A 154 2.20 -6.14 12.04
N ILE A 155 2.73 -5.63 10.93
CA ILE A 155 2.96 -4.21 10.64
C ILE A 155 2.56 -3.84 9.21
N ASP A 156 2.27 -2.55 8.97
CA ASP A 156 2.31 -1.97 7.64
C ASP A 156 3.78 -1.72 7.25
N GLY A 157 4.15 -1.98 6.00
CA GLY A 157 5.45 -1.62 5.45
C GLY A 157 5.53 -0.13 5.17
N VAL A 158 4.68 0.37 4.27
CA VAL A 158 4.42 1.80 4.09
C VAL A 158 3.04 2.12 4.66
N ASN A 159 3.01 2.99 5.65
CA ASN A 159 1.75 3.35 6.31
C ASN A 159 0.80 4.10 5.37
N SER A 160 -0.45 3.67 5.33
CA SER A 160 -1.47 4.13 4.39
C SER A 160 -1.90 5.59 4.57
N MET A 161 -1.66 6.19 5.75
CA MET A 161 -2.03 7.57 6.06
C MET A 161 -0.81 8.49 6.05
N THR A 162 0.23 8.17 6.79
CA THR A 162 1.41 9.02 6.92
C THR A 162 2.36 8.94 5.73
N GLY A 163 2.29 7.87 4.93
CA GLY A 163 3.25 7.61 3.85
C GLY A 163 4.66 7.28 4.33
N ASN A 164 4.84 6.94 5.61
CA ASN A 164 6.15 6.59 6.16
C ASN A 164 6.46 5.11 5.99
N ALA A 165 7.73 4.82 5.73
CA ALA A 165 8.27 3.47 5.80
C ALA A 165 8.52 3.06 7.26
N ALA A 166 8.09 1.86 7.63
CA ALA A 166 8.52 1.21 8.85
C ALA A 166 10.00 0.78 8.72
N ASP A 167 10.76 0.81 9.81
CA ASP A 167 12.11 0.24 9.85
C ASP A 167 12.04 -1.30 9.88
N VAL A 168 11.81 -1.88 8.68
CA VAL A 168 11.65 -3.34 8.53
C VAL A 168 12.88 -4.09 9.00
N SER A 169 14.09 -3.53 8.88
CA SER A 169 15.32 -4.19 9.37
C SER A 169 15.34 -4.30 10.90
N ALA A 170 14.86 -3.27 11.60
CA ALA A 170 14.73 -3.34 13.06
C ALA A 170 13.70 -4.38 13.49
N PHE A 171 12.52 -4.41 12.84
CA PHE A 171 11.48 -5.40 13.11
C PHE A 171 11.90 -6.83 12.78
N ALA A 172 12.55 -7.04 11.62
CA ALA A 172 13.06 -8.36 11.21
C ALA A 172 14.12 -8.89 12.17
N ARG A 173 15.05 -8.04 12.63
CA ARG A 173 16.02 -8.40 13.66
C ARG A 173 15.34 -8.87 14.94
N VAL A 174 14.34 -8.12 15.42
CA VAL A 174 13.58 -8.51 16.64
C VAL A 174 12.81 -9.80 16.41
N ALA A 175 12.23 -10.01 15.23
CA ALA A 175 11.57 -11.26 14.90
C ALA A 175 12.52 -12.47 15.03
N ARG A 176 13.72 -12.37 14.44
CA ARG A 176 14.76 -13.41 14.56
C ARG A 176 15.22 -13.63 15.99
N GLU A 177 15.48 -12.56 16.77
CA GLU A 177 15.90 -12.64 18.17
C GLU A 177 14.89 -13.34 19.08
N HIS A 178 13.60 -13.31 18.71
CA HIS A 178 12.51 -13.84 19.54
C HIS A 178 11.80 -15.07 18.92
N ASP A 179 12.36 -15.67 17.87
CA ASP A 179 11.74 -16.78 17.15
C ASP A 179 10.29 -16.45 16.77
N ALA A 180 10.09 -15.28 16.17
CA ALA A 180 8.82 -14.78 15.69
C ALA A 180 8.84 -14.65 14.17
N LEU A 181 7.66 -14.67 13.56
CA LEU A 181 7.48 -14.39 12.14
C LEU A 181 7.02 -12.93 11.97
N LEU A 182 7.68 -12.18 11.11
CA LEU A 182 7.29 -10.82 10.76
C LEU A 182 6.38 -10.83 9.54
N TYR A 183 5.15 -10.37 9.70
CA TYR A 183 4.16 -10.19 8.63
C TYR A 183 4.10 -8.72 8.24
N VAL A 184 4.52 -8.41 7.02
CA VAL A 184 4.62 -7.04 6.49
C VAL A 184 3.60 -6.83 5.39
N ASP A 185 2.65 -5.92 5.59
CA ASP A 185 1.74 -5.43 4.55
C ASP A 185 2.39 -4.25 3.82
N ASP A 186 2.85 -4.49 2.61
CA ASP A 186 3.47 -3.46 1.76
C ASP A 186 2.59 -3.05 0.57
N ALA A 187 1.27 -3.01 0.79
CA ALA A 187 0.32 -2.62 -0.25
C ALA A 187 0.58 -1.22 -0.84
N HIS A 188 1.22 -0.33 -0.10
CA HIS A 188 1.55 1.02 -0.53
C HIS A 188 3.00 1.20 -1.00
N GLY A 189 3.91 0.30 -0.62
CA GLY A 189 5.32 0.36 -1.00
C GLY A 189 5.64 -0.45 -2.26
N PHE A 190 5.03 -1.63 -2.44
CA PHE A 190 5.26 -2.46 -3.61
C PHE A 190 4.94 -1.73 -4.92
N GLY A 191 5.86 -1.76 -5.86
CA GLY A 191 5.82 -1.00 -7.11
C GLY A 191 6.37 0.42 -6.99
N VAL A 192 6.22 1.07 -5.84
CA VAL A 192 6.69 2.46 -5.60
C VAL A 192 8.13 2.49 -5.16
N ILE A 193 8.51 1.67 -4.18
CA ILE A 193 9.87 1.63 -3.63
C ILE A 193 10.52 0.28 -3.86
N GLY A 194 11.84 0.26 -3.86
CA GLY A 194 12.58 -0.97 -4.06
C GLY A 194 14.05 -0.85 -3.70
N GLU A 195 14.84 -1.83 -4.12
CA GLU A 195 16.24 -2.00 -3.74
C GLU A 195 17.07 -0.73 -3.95
N ARG A 196 17.98 -0.50 -3.00
CA ARG A 196 18.92 0.63 -3.02
C ARG A 196 20.35 0.09 -2.94
N SER A 197 21.11 0.32 -4.00
CA SER A 197 22.56 0.14 -3.94
C SER A 197 23.24 1.33 -3.26
N ALA A 198 24.49 1.19 -2.87
CA ALA A 198 25.26 2.27 -2.24
C ALA A 198 25.35 3.54 -3.12
N ASP A 199 25.27 3.37 -4.45
CA ASP A 199 25.36 4.44 -5.43
C ASP A 199 23.99 4.92 -5.92
N GLU A 200 22.88 4.38 -5.37
CA GLU A 200 21.53 4.76 -5.79
C GLU A 200 21.14 6.11 -5.22
N THR A 201 20.81 7.04 -6.12
CA THR A 201 20.43 8.40 -5.78
C THR A 201 18.91 8.62 -5.75
N SER A 202 18.13 7.68 -6.33
CA SER A 202 16.68 7.74 -6.28
C SER A 202 16.17 7.48 -4.86
N PRO A 203 15.42 8.39 -4.25
CA PRO A 203 14.83 8.14 -2.93
C PRO A 203 13.88 6.93 -2.88
N TYR A 204 13.31 6.54 -4.03
CA TYR A 204 12.43 5.38 -4.13
C TYR A 204 13.20 4.08 -4.45
N GLY A 205 14.50 4.14 -4.74
CA GLY A 205 15.27 2.98 -5.18
C GLY A 205 14.89 2.52 -6.58
N LYS A 206 15.17 1.27 -6.89
CA LYS A 206 14.95 0.65 -8.20
C LYS A 206 14.03 -0.55 -8.12
N ARG A 207 13.58 -1.02 -9.31
CA ARG A 207 12.77 -2.20 -9.56
C ARG A 207 11.37 -2.20 -8.92
N GLY A 208 11.10 -1.36 -7.92
CA GLY A 208 9.80 -1.34 -7.24
C GLY A 208 9.47 -2.64 -6.51
N ASN A 209 10.48 -3.36 -6.03
CA ASN A 209 10.35 -4.66 -5.39
C ASN A 209 10.06 -4.61 -3.88
N GLY A 210 9.59 -3.45 -3.39
CA GLY A 210 8.97 -3.30 -2.08
C GLY A 210 9.94 -3.05 -0.93
N ILE A 211 9.35 -2.88 0.26
CA ILE A 211 10.04 -2.36 1.44
C ILE A 211 11.13 -3.29 1.98
N VAL A 212 10.98 -4.61 1.86
CA VAL A 212 12.00 -5.56 2.32
C VAL A 212 13.32 -5.33 1.56
N ARG A 213 13.23 -5.18 0.24
CA ARG A 213 14.40 -4.90 -0.60
C ARG A 213 14.88 -3.45 -0.48
N TYR A 214 13.99 -2.52 -0.18
CA TYR A 214 14.33 -1.11 0.08
C TYR A 214 15.28 -0.96 1.29
N PHE A 215 15.13 -1.81 2.30
CA PHE A 215 16.00 -1.86 3.49
C PHE A 215 17.13 -2.89 3.36
N ASP A 216 17.34 -3.49 2.18
CA ASP A 216 18.31 -4.56 1.94
C ASP A 216 18.17 -5.74 2.93
N GLU A 217 16.91 -6.03 3.30
CA GLU A 217 16.60 -7.11 4.23
C GLU A 217 16.30 -8.42 3.48
N SER A 218 16.50 -9.54 4.15
CA SER A 218 16.15 -10.86 3.65
C SER A 218 14.69 -11.22 3.97
N TYR A 219 14.18 -12.26 3.30
CA TYR A 219 12.87 -12.83 3.60
C TYR A 219 12.93 -13.89 4.73
N ASP A 220 14.09 -14.06 5.39
CA ASP A 220 14.21 -14.94 6.55
C ASP A 220 13.38 -14.41 7.73
N HIS A 221 12.48 -15.25 8.25
CA HIS A 221 11.46 -14.88 9.22
C HIS A 221 10.48 -13.77 8.77
N VAL A 222 10.37 -13.51 7.45
CA VAL A 222 9.46 -12.48 6.91
C VAL A 222 8.44 -13.11 5.96
N VAL A 223 7.17 -12.83 6.19
CA VAL A 223 6.07 -13.00 5.22
C VAL A 223 5.72 -11.63 4.70
N PHE A 224 6.11 -11.39 3.47
CA PHE A 224 5.82 -10.14 2.77
C PHE A 224 4.49 -10.27 2.01
N VAL A 225 3.61 -9.30 2.16
CA VAL A 225 2.31 -9.29 1.50
C VAL A 225 2.13 -7.96 0.77
N ALA A 226 1.66 -8.03 -0.47
CA ALA A 226 1.37 -6.82 -1.23
C ALA A 226 0.11 -6.97 -2.09
N GLY A 227 -0.56 -5.84 -2.32
CA GLY A 227 -1.68 -5.73 -3.24
C GLY A 227 -1.25 -5.14 -4.58
N LEU A 228 -1.72 -5.74 -5.66
CA LEU A 228 -1.51 -5.22 -7.03
C LEU A 228 -2.56 -4.16 -7.42
N SER A 229 -3.58 -3.95 -6.59
CA SER A 229 -4.69 -3.03 -6.85
C SER A 229 -4.33 -1.54 -6.77
N LYS A 230 -3.15 -1.21 -6.26
CA LYS A 230 -2.65 0.17 -6.17
C LYS A 230 -1.65 0.46 -7.29
N SER A 231 -0.37 0.28 -7.06
CA SER A 231 0.71 0.61 -8.03
C SER A 231 0.53 -0.06 -9.40
N TYR A 232 0.07 -1.32 -9.42
CA TYR A 232 -0.14 -2.08 -10.65
C TYR A 232 -1.56 -1.95 -11.23
N SER A 233 -2.47 -1.31 -10.50
CA SER A 233 -3.86 -1.07 -10.94
C SER A 233 -4.60 -2.34 -11.38
N SER A 234 -4.29 -3.49 -10.74
CA SER A 234 -4.83 -4.81 -11.05
C SER A 234 -5.44 -5.48 -9.83
N LEU A 235 -6.59 -6.11 -9.98
CA LEU A 235 -7.26 -6.78 -8.86
C LEU A 235 -6.66 -8.16 -8.60
N ALA A 236 -5.52 -8.16 -7.93
CA ALA A 236 -4.88 -9.33 -7.36
C ALA A 236 -4.01 -8.90 -6.17
N ALA A 237 -3.56 -9.86 -5.40
CA ALA A 237 -2.62 -9.67 -4.32
C ALA A 237 -1.74 -10.90 -4.19
N PHE A 238 -0.61 -10.79 -3.52
CA PHE A 238 0.28 -11.91 -3.34
C PHE A 238 0.99 -11.85 -1.99
N LEU A 239 1.56 -12.99 -1.61
CA LEU A 239 2.50 -13.07 -0.52
C LEU A 239 3.77 -13.78 -0.99
N ALA A 240 4.93 -13.31 -0.50
CA ALA A 240 6.20 -14.00 -0.60
C ALA A 240 6.41 -14.81 0.67
N CYS A 241 6.77 -16.08 0.50
CA CYS A 241 6.88 -17.02 1.60
C CYS A 241 7.73 -18.24 1.20
N PRO A 242 8.23 -19.02 2.17
CA PRO A 242 8.86 -20.29 1.87
C PRO A 242 7.92 -21.29 1.17
N PRO A 243 8.44 -22.21 0.34
CA PRO A 243 7.63 -23.20 -0.38
C PRO A 243 6.74 -24.07 0.51
N GLU A 244 7.18 -24.38 1.73
CA GLU A 244 6.41 -25.13 2.72
C GLU A 244 5.13 -24.38 3.12
N LEU A 245 5.26 -23.07 3.35
CA LEU A 245 4.11 -22.24 3.71
C LEU A 245 3.16 -22.09 2.51
N LYS A 246 3.68 -21.93 1.29
CA LYS A 246 2.85 -21.94 0.08
C LYS A 246 2.04 -23.23 -0.03
N ARG A 247 2.67 -24.41 0.19
CA ARG A 247 1.96 -25.69 0.17
C ARG A 247 0.87 -25.75 1.24
N LEU A 248 1.16 -25.31 2.45
CA LEU A 248 0.17 -25.25 3.54
C LEU A 248 -1.01 -24.35 3.17
N LEU A 249 -0.74 -23.15 2.65
CA LEU A 249 -1.79 -22.19 2.27
C LEU A 249 -2.68 -22.71 1.12
N LYS A 250 -2.14 -23.45 0.17
CA LYS A 250 -2.93 -24.11 -0.88
C LYS A 250 -3.95 -25.12 -0.34
N THR A 251 -3.77 -25.61 0.90
CA THR A 251 -4.71 -26.54 1.54
C THR A 251 -5.48 -25.95 2.73
N ALA A 252 -5.13 -24.75 3.17
CA ALA A 252 -5.68 -24.12 4.38
C ALA A 252 -6.32 -22.75 4.14
N ALA A 253 -5.94 -22.03 3.06
CA ALA A 253 -6.43 -20.68 2.82
C ALA A 253 -7.76 -20.69 2.03
N PRO A 254 -8.88 -20.25 2.62
CA PRO A 254 -10.18 -20.22 1.96
C PRO A 254 -10.20 -19.56 0.58
N PRO A 255 -9.48 -18.45 0.31
CA PRO A 255 -9.50 -17.84 -1.03
C PRO A 255 -8.84 -18.71 -2.11
N TYR A 256 -7.93 -19.62 -1.77
CA TYR A 256 -7.40 -20.59 -2.71
C TYR A 256 -8.37 -21.75 -2.96
N LEU A 257 -9.04 -22.20 -1.89
CA LEU A 257 -9.89 -23.40 -1.89
C LEU A 257 -11.29 -23.14 -2.47
N TYR A 258 -11.89 -21.99 -2.15
CA TYR A 258 -13.32 -21.75 -2.31
C TYR A 258 -13.67 -20.47 -3.08
N SER A 259 -12.76 -19.51 -3.18
CA SER A 259 -13.00 -18.29 -3.97
C SER A 259 -12.80 -18.55 -5.45
N GLY A 260 -13.57 -17.87 -6.30
CA GLY A 260 -13.20 -17.70 -7.70
C GLY A 260 -11.83 -17.01 -7.80
N PRO A 261 -11.07 -17.29 -8.86
CA PRO A 261 -9.82 -16.60 -9.12
C PRO A 261 -10.05 -15.14 -9.54
N SER A 262 -8.99 -14.36 -9.64
CA SER A 262 -9.08 -13.02 -10.22
C SER A 262 -9.59 -13.10 -11.67
N PRO A 263 -10.39 -12.11 -12.15
CA PRO A 263 -10.78 -12.02 -13.53
C PRO A 263 -9.59 -12.04 -14.50
N ILE A 264 -9.76 -12.59 -15.68
CA ILE A 264 -8.66 -12.69 -16.68
C ILE A 264 -8.07 -11.31 -17.01
N ALA A 265 -8.89 -10.27 -17.12
CA ALA A 265 -8.42 -8.92 -17.33
C ALA A 265 -7.43 -8.48 -16.25
N SER A 266 -7.64 -8.85 -14.98
CA SER A 266 -6.74 -8.54 -13.88
C SER A 266 -5.42 -9.31 -13.97
N LEU A 267 -5.44 -10.57 -14.38
CA LEU A 267 -4.23 -11.36 -14.60
C LEU A 267 -3.42 -10.79 -15.78
N ALA A 268 -4.11 -10.46 -16.88
CA ALA A 268 -3.49 -9.83 -18.05
C ALA A 268 -2.81 -8.50 -17.72
N THR A 269 -3.52 -7.60 -17.01
CA THR A 269 -2.95 -6.31 -16.59
C THR A 269 -1.81 -6.47 -15.58
N THR A 270 -1.81 -7.53 -14.76
CA THR A 270 -0.68 -7.85 -13.87
C THR A 270 0.56 -8.26 -14.68
N ILE A 271 0.41 -9.17 -15.65
CA ILE A 271 1.53 -9.64 -16.48
C ILE A 271 2.11 -8.47 -17.28
N ALA A 272 1.28 -7.73 -18.01
CA ALA A 272 1.71 -6.56 -18.77
C ALA A 272 2.32 -5.48 -17.86
N GLY A 273 1.77 -5.28 -16.65
CA GLY A 273 2.33 -4.35 -15.66
C GLY A 273 3.74 -4.78 -15.18
N LEU A 274 4.00 -6.07 -15.02
CA LEU A 274 5.34 -6.57 -14.70
C LEU A 274 6.33 -6.32 -15.85
N GLU A 275 5.91 -6.48 -17.11
CA GLU A 275 6.72 -6.16 -18.29
C GLU A 275 7.04 -4.66 -18.38
N VAL A 276 6.02 -3.81 -18.19
CA VAL A 276 6.21 -2.36 -18.17
C VAL A 276 7.11 -1.92 -17.02
N ASN A 277 6.96 -2.54 -15.83
CA ASN A 277 7.83 -2.26 -14.70
C ASN A 277 9.29 -2.61 -14.98
N GLU A 278 9.55 -3.75 -15.63
CA GLU A 278 10.89 -4.16 -16.02
C GLU A 278 11.50 -3.20 -17.07
N ALA A 279 10.71 -2.84 -18.07
CA ALA A 279 11.19 -2.01 -19.19
C ALA A 279 11.44 -0.54 -18.81
N ARG A 280 10.56 0.07 -18.01
CA ARG A 280 10.58 1.52 -17.75
C ARG A 280 10.08 1.95 -16.36
N GLY A 281 9.85 1.03 -15.44
CA GLY A 281 9.33 1.30 -14.10
C GLY A 281 10.20 2.29 -13.31
N ASP A 282 11.53 2.22 -13.43
CA ASP A 282 12.43 3.14 -12.73
C ASP A 282 12.28 4.60 -13.21
N ALA A 283 12.06 4.82 -14.51
CA ALA A 283 11.79 6.16 -15.04
C ALA A 283 10.43 6.70 -14.55
N ILE A 284 9.40 5.83 -14.47
CA ILE A 284 8.08 6.17 -13.93
C ILE A 284 8.18 6.55 -12.45
N ARG A 285 8.93 5.80 -11.65
CA ARG A 285 9.18 6.09 -10.22
C ARG A 285 9.94 7.41 -10.03
N ALA A 286 10.92 7.69 -10.88
CA ALA A 286 11.65 8.95 -10.82
C ALA A 286 10.74 10.15 -11.11
N ASP A 287 9.81 10.04 -12.06
CA ASP A 287 8.82 11.07 -12.35
C ASP A 287 7.82 11.23 -11.19
N LEU A 288 7.33 10.12 -10.63
CA LEU A 288 6.46 10.11 -9.46
C LEU A 288 7.12 10.82 -8.26
N TRP A 289 8.40 10.50 -7.98
CA TRP A 289 9.15 11.17 -6.93
C TRP A 289 9.24 12.69 -7.14
N ARG A 290 9.58 13.12 -8.35
CA ARG A 290 9.69 14.56 -8.70
C ARG A 290 8.37 15.30 -8.45
N LYS A 291 7.24 14.73 -8.87
CA LYS A 291 5.90 15.28 -8.64
C LYS A 291 5.55 15.33 -7.15
N THR A 292 5.83 14.24 -6.42
CA THR A 292 5.63 14.17 -4.97
C THR A 292 6.46 15.22 -4.24
N ALA A 293 7.73 15.37 -4.59
CA ALA A 293 8.63 16.38 -4.00
C ALA A 293 8.09 17.80 -4.22
N THR A 294 7.54 18.10 -5.41
CA THR A 294 6.92 19.41 -5.70
C THR A 294 5.78 19.73 -4.73
N VAL A 295 4.93 18.75 -4.41
CA VAL A 295 3.82 18.94 -3.46
C VAL A 295 4.34 19.10 -2.02
N LEU A 296 5.31 18.28 -1.61
CA LEU A 296 5.93 18.38 -0.28
C LEU A 296 6.65 19.71 -0.07
N ASP A 297 7.40 20.18 -1.08
CA ASP A 297 8.06 21.49 -1.06
C ASP A 297 7.05 22.65 -0.97
N CYS A 298 5.88 22.50 -1.57
CA CYS A 298 4.79 23.46 -1.42
C CYS A 298 4.33 23.54 0.04
N LEU A 299 4.05 22.40 0.67
CA LEU A 299 3.61 22.34 2.06
C LEU A 299 4.67 22.90 3.03
N ASP A 300 5.95 22.61 2.78
CA ASP A 300 7.06 23.17 3.58
C ASP A 300 7.11 24.70 3.46
N ARG A 301 6.98 25.27 2.25
CA ARG A 301 6.92 26.73 2.03
C ARG A 301 5.71 27.39 2.70
N LEU A 302 4.57 26.67 2.77
CA LEU A 302 3.37 27.15 3.47
C LEU A 302 3.48 27.02 5.00
N GLY A 303 4.56 26.39 5.51
CA GLY A 303 4.71 26.08 6.92
C GLY A 303 3.69 25.05 7.43
N ALA A 304 3.07 24.28 6.53
CA ALA A 304 2.08 23.28 6.86
C ALA A 304 2.74 21.97 7.33
N HIS A 305 2.18 21.38 8.38
CA HIS A 305 2.60 20.07 8.85
C HIS A 305 2.13 18.95 7.91
N THR A 306 3.02 18.01 7.64
CA THR A 306 2.67 16.67 7.15
C THR A 306 3.45 15.64 7.97
N PRO A 307 2.84 14.53 8.38
CA PRO A 307 3.58 13.45 9.03
C PRO A 307 4.51 12.70 8.09
N ASN A 308 4.40 12.90 6.77
CA ASN A 308 5.23 12.24 5.76
C ASN A 308 6.71 12.68 5.88
N ARG A 309 7.55 11.76 6.34
CA ARG A 309 9.00 11.93 6.47
C ARG A 309 9.78 11.18 5.39
N SER A 310 9.15 10.18 4.79
CA SER A 310 9.79 9.30 3.80
C SER A 310 9.77 9.87 2.38
N GLY A 311 8.95 10.90 2.12
CA GLY A 311 8.82 11.49 0.79
C GLY A 311 8.03 10.62 -0.20
N PHE A 312 7.25 9.65 0.28
CA PHE A 312 6.44 8.79 -0.57
C PHE A 312 5.13 9.47 -1.00
N PRO A 313 4.44 8.99 -2.05
CA PRO A 313 3.36 9.71 -2.72
C PRO A 313 2.02 9.67 -1.95
N ILE A 314 2.07 9.55 -0.64
CA ILE A 314 0.95 9.57 0.29
C ILE A 314 1.18 10.72 1.25
N ILE A 315 0.43 11.80 1.11
CA ILE A 315 0.68 13.05 1.84
C ILE A 315 -0.56 13.41 2.63
N GLU A 316 -0.51 13.20 3.94
CA GLU A 316 -1.54 13.66 4.86
C GLU A 316 -1.29 15.12 5.21
N VAL A 317 -2.35 15.93 5.20
CA VAL A 317 -2.33 17.36 5.52
C VAL A 317 -3.36 17.62 6.62
N PRO A 318 -2.96 17.60 7.90
CA PRO A 318 -3.85 17.88 9.01
C PRO A 318 -4.27 19.35 9.04
N LEU A 319 -5.55 19.59 9.39
CA LEU A 319 -6.07 20.91 9.67
C LEU A 319 -5.80 21.29 11.14
N ALA A 320 -5.59 22.58 11.42
CA ALA A 320 -5.44 23.07 12.79
C ALA A 320 -6.75 22.89 13.59
N ARG A 321 -7.88 22.97 12.91
CA ARG A 321 -9.22 22.78 13.46
C ARG A 321 -9.92 21.66 12.73
N HIS A 322 -10.19 20.56 13.42
CA HIS A 322 -10.83 19.38 12.84
C HIS A 322 -12.26 19.63 12.33
N GLU A 323 -12.93 20.67 12.85
CA GLU A 323 -14.27 21.07 12.42
C GLU A 323 -14.31 21.64 11.00
N ASP A 324 -13.18 22.12 10.50
CA ASP A 324 -13.09 22.75 9.17
C ASP A 324 -13.01 21.73 8.03
N ILE A 325 -12.97 20.43 8.31
CA ILE A 325 -12.76 19.37 7.30
C ILE A 325 -13.78 19.43 6.14
N ASP A 326 -15.05 19.63 6.43
CA ASP A 326 -16.09 19.68 5.40
C ASP A 326 -15.97 20.95 4.53
N ALA A 327 -15.63 22.08 5.16
CA ALA A 327 -15.45 23.35 4.45
C ALA A 327 -14.18 23.33 3.59
N ALA A 328 -13.08 22.79 4.11
CA ALA A 328 -11.83 22.60 3.37
C ALA A 328 -12.01 21.61 2.20
N GLY A 329 -12.73 20.50 2.44
CA GLY A 329 -13.07 19.53 1.39
C GLY A 329 -13.92 20.16 0.27
N ARG A 330 -14.92 20.96 0.63
CA ARG A 330 -15.73 21.70 -0.34
C ARG A 330 -14.90 22.70 -1.14
N PHE A 331 -14.02 23.44 -0.47
CA PHE A 331 -13.11 24.38 -1.13
C PHE A 331 -12.23 23.66 -2.16
N LEU A 332 -11.63 22.52 -1.82
CA LEU A 332 -10.82 21.72 -2.75
C LEU A 332 -11.65 21.28 -3.95
N PHE A 333 -12.86 20.76 -3.71
CA PHE A 333 -13.78 20.32 -4.76
C PHE A 333 -14.17 21.48 -5.71
N GLU A 334 -14.58 22.63 -5.18
CA GLU A 334 -14.98 23.82 -5.93
C GLU A 334 -13.81 24.42 -6.74
N ASN A 335 -12.56 24.09 -6.35
CA ASN A 335 -11.34 24.48 -7.06
C ASN A 335 -10.76 23.38 -7.97
N GLY A 336 -11.56 22.35 -8.26
CA GLY A 336 -11.20 21.33 -9.25
C GLY A 336 -10.22 20.27 -8.73
N ILE A 337 -10.12 20.06 -7.39
CA ILE A 337 -9.25 19.08 -6.76
C ILE A 337 -10.07 18.05 -6.02
N TYR A 338 -9.83 16.76 -6.30
CA TYR A 338 -10.40 15.63 -5.58
C TYR A 338 -9.36 14.93 -4.73
N VAL A 339 -9.61 14.85 -3.40
CA VAL A 339 -8.74 14.22 -2.41
C VAL A 339 -9.54 13.34 -1.46
N THR A 340 -8.88 12.48 -0.69
CA THR A 340 -9.52 11.72 0.39
C THR A 340 -9.58 12.57 1.66
N LEU A 341 -10.77 12.72 2.26
CA LEU A 341 -10.90 13.34 3.57
C LEU A 341 -10.57 12.32 4.66
N ALA A 342 -9.68 12.70 5.58
CA ALA A 342 -9.23 11.91 6.72
C ALA A 342 -9.97 12.40 7.99
N ALA A 343 -11.15 11.82 8.25
CA ALA A 343 -11.99 12.22 9.38
C ALA A 343 -11.80 11.28 10.59
N TYR A 344 -12.08 11.78 11.80
CA TYR A 344 -12.26 10.91 12.96
C TYR A 344 -13.48 9.97 12.75
N PRO A 345 -13.43 8.69 13.13
CA PRO A 345 -12.36 7.98 13.87
C PRO A 345 -11.30 7.28 12.99
N LEU A 346 -11.27 7.52 11.70
CA LEU A 346 -10.26 6.94 10.80
C LEU A 346 -8.84 7.38 11.21
N VAL A 347 -8.70 8.64 11.59
CA VAL A 347 -7.50 9.22 12.18
C VAL A 347 -7.80 9.84 13.55
N PRO A 348 -6.79 10.05 14.43
CA PRO A 348 -6.95 10.84 15.64
C PRO A 348 -7.48 12.26 15.35
N ARG A 349 -8.13 12.89 16.35
CA ARG A 349 -8.75 14.22 16.17
C ARG A 349 -7.75 15.31 15.78
N ASP A 350 -6.54 15.21 16.26
CA ASP A 350 -5.43 16.11 15.95
C ASP A 350 -4.73 15.81 14.61
N GLU A 351 -5.15 14.76 13.92
CA GLU A 351 -4.68 14.40 12.56
C GLU A 351 -5.79 14.55 11.52
N VAL A 352 -6.98 15.06 11.90
CA VAL A 352 -8.09 15.26 10.96
C VAL A 352 -7.71 16.29 9.90
N GLY A 353 -7.92 15.91 8.63
CA GLY A 353 -7.58 16.73 7.49
C GLY A 353 -7.87 16.04 6.17
N PHE A 354 -6.97 16.12 5.23
CA PHE A 354 -7.11 15.45 3.94
C PHE A 354 -5.81 14.76 3.53
N ARG A 355 -5.95 13.75 2.67
CA ARG A 355 -4.83 12.96 2.15
C ARG A 355 -4.74 13.14 0.65
N ILE A 356 -3.59 13.58 0.18
CA ILE A 356 -3.20 13.71 -1.22
C ILE A 356 -2.44 12.45 -1.62
N GLN A 357 -2.81 11.85 -2.74
CA GLN A 357 -2.11 10.75 -3.37
C GLN A 357 -1.64 11.18 -4.74
N VAL A 358 -0.34 11.28 -4.91
CA VAL A 358 0.28 11.64 -6.18
C VAL A 358 0.48 10.39 -7.02
N THR A 359 0.19 10.46 -8.32
CA THR A 359 0.44 9.38 -9.27
C THR A 359 1.37 9.81 -10.39
N ALA A 360 2.07 8.87 -10.99
CA ALA A 360 2.90 9.16 -12.17
C ALA A 360 2.07 9.69 -13.35
N ALA A 361 0.78 9.31 -13.42
CA ALA A 361 -0.13 9.75 -14.46
C ALA A 361 -0.67 11.17 -14.28
N ASN A 362 -0.55 11.77 -13.08
CA ASN A 362 -0.85 13.20 -12.94
C ASN A 362 0.06 14.02 -13.84
N THR A 363 -0.51 14.93 -14.62
CA THR A 363 0.27 15.86 -15.47
C THR A 363 0.95 16.94 -14.63
N ASN A 364 1.98 17.59 -15.18
CA ASN A 364 2.60 18.73 -14.51
C ASN A 364 1.60 19.87 -14.26
N ALA A 365 0.65 20.09 -15.19
CA ALA A 365 -0.39 21.10 -15.03
C ALA A 365 -1.33 20.81 -13.86
N GLU A 366 -1.70 19.54 -13.64
CA GLU A 366 -2.50 19.14 -12.48
C GLU A 366 -1.73 19.30 -11.16
N ILE A 367 -0.41 19.00 -11.15
CA ILE A 367 0.45 19.25 -9.98
C ILE A 367 0.55 20.75 -9.69
N GLU A 368 0.73 21.59 -10.72
CA GLU A 368 0.75 23.05 -10.59
C GLU A 368 -0.59 23.59 -10.07
N GLN A 369 -1.71 23.08 -10.59
CA GLN A 369 -3.05 23.40 -10.09
C GLN A 369 -3.21 23.04 -8.61
N LEU A 370 -2.79 21.83 -8.21
CA LEU A 370 -2.83 21.42 -6.80
C LEU A 370 -2.02 22.38 -5.92
N VAL A 371 -0.80 22.74 -6.32
CA VAL A 371 0.08 23.66 -5.59
C VAL A 371 -0.57 25.05 -5.44
N ASP A 372 -1.18 25.60 -6.50
CA ASP A 372 -1.91 26.87 -6.44
C ASP A 372 -3.11 26.77 -5.48
N VAL A 373 -3.91 25.71 -5.60
CA VAL A 373 -5.07 25.50 -4.73
C VAL A 373 -4.69 25.33 -3.26
N LEU A 374 -3.59 24.63 -2.96
CA LEU A 374 -3.06 24.51 -1.59
C LEU A 374 -2.63 25.88 -1.03
N GLY A 375 -2.00 26.72 -1.85
CA GLY A 375 -1.65 28.08 -1.46
C GLY A 375 -2.87 28.94 -1.10
N ARG A 376 -3.95 28.84 -1.91
CA ARG A 376 -5.23 29.53 -1.64
C ARG A 376 -5.97 28.93 -0.45
N LEU A 377 -5.91 27.63 -0.26
CA LEU A 377 -6.49 26.94 0.89
C LEU A 377 -5.85 27.43 2.20
N ALA A 378 -4.51 27.55 2.24
CA ALA A 378 -3.78 28.02 3.42
C ALA A 378 -4.08 29.48 3.79
N ASN A 379 -4.58 30.30 2.84
CA ASN A 379 -5.06 31.65 3.12
C ASN A 379 -6.49 31.67 3.69
N SER A 380 -7.25 30.58 3.54
CA SER A 380 -8.66 30.51 3.95
C SER A 380 -8.89 29.62 5.18
N PHE A 381 -7.99 28.68 5.41
CA PHE A 381 -8.06 27.70 6.51
C PHE A 381 -6.68 27.59 7.19
N ASP A 382 -6.70 27.49 8.51
CA ASP A 382 -5.49 27.22 9.28
C ASP A 382 -5.08 25.75 9.10
N LEU A 383 -3.99 25.51 8.37
CA LEU A 383 -3.34 24.20 8.33
C LEU A 383 -2.55 24.00 9.64
N GLN A 384 -2.42 22.76 10.08
CA GLN A 384 -1.60 22.47 11.24
C GLN A 384 -0.16 22.96 10.97
N PRO A 385 0.45 23.77 11.88
CA PRO A 385 1.79 24.30 11.63
C PRO A 385 2.84 23.21 11.70
N ALA A 386 3.87 23.32 10.87
CA ALA A 386 5.02 22.44 10.91
C ALA A 386 5.61 22.40 12.33
N ARG A 387 5.74 21.19 12.90
CA ARG A 387 6.39 21.01 14.20
C ARG A 387 7.85 21.43 14.06
N ALA A 388 8.35 22.26 14.98
CA ALA A 388 9.75 22.64 14.99
C ALA A 388 10.62 21.38 14.89
N LYS A 389 11.52 21.32 13.89
CA LYS A 389 12.46 20.19 13.74
C LYS A 389 13.26 20.08 15.04
N VAL A 390 12.96 19.10 15.87
CA VAL A 390 13.83 18.74 17.00
C VAL A 390 15.13 18.31 16.35
N ARG A 391 16.16 19.16 16.41
CA ARG A 391 17.50 18.76 15.98
C ARG A 391 17.89 17.60 16.89
N ALA A 392 18.01 16.41 16.31
CA ALA A 392 18.68 15.31 17.00
C ALA A 392 20.07 15.79 17.39
N ALA A 393 20.33 15.80 18.69
CA ALA A 393 21.60 16.16 19.27
C ALA A 393 22.61 15.02 19.10
#